data_9f8948f20e4c005b6a042865c419fd46
#
_entry.id   9f8948f20e4c005b6a042865c419fd46
#
_cell.length_a   1.000
_cell.length_b   1.000
_cell.length_c   1.000
_cell.angle_alpha   90.00
_cell.angle_beta   90.00
_cell.angle_gamma   90.00
#
_symmetry.space_group_name_H-M   'P 1'
#
loop_
_entity.id
_entity.type
_entity.pdbx_description
1 polymer ?
#
loop_
_entity_poly.entity_id
_entity_poly.type
_entity_poly.pdbx_seq_one_letter_code
_entity_poly.pdbx_strand_id
1 'polypeptide(L)'
;MRRLLLTTILALGILAPTVAASPFAPVDRPGPALDVPAQQLAASLQCSPGIDHAMRAPVLLVPGTGVTAYQEFSWNYEPALTQRGIPWCGVSFPDSGNDDMQINGEYVVNAIRTMHARSGRRIAIYGHSQGGEVPRWALRFWPDTRAMVDDVVGAAGPNHGSIVANAACGIRKPCQPSDWQTATTSHFIAALNSYQETFPGISYTEVYSRFDEEVQPNQNDTGTSSLHGGGGQITNVAVQDVCPNDVVEHLGVGSYDPVTFAALVDALDHDGPAVPARLGLNPCIQRFMPGVNPVTFPTDAANTVTALESSQSMELNGEGPLACYTTASCAAGSGRLTGSVAPTSVTSGCVGPGTLRFVLHTERGDRVVRVEVYVDGRRVLHRTGRRLSKVRVSARAPNATIRIVTVSRHGTRRTSTRRVKGCRKGRPKTLVEHP
;
A
#
# COMPACT_ATOMS: atom_id res chain seq x y z
N MET A 1 82.15 0.91 26.94
CA MET A 1 81.03 -0.01 26.91
C MET A 1 79.72 0.81 26.77
N ARG A 2 79.19 0.99 25.52
CA ARG A 2 77.94 1.69 25.28
C ARG A 2 76.86 0.62 25.07
N ARG A 3 75.83 0.59 25.94
CA ARG A 3 74.65 -0.30 25.80
C ARG A 3 73.65 0.38 24.88
N LEU A 4 73.40 -0.22 23.73
CA LEU A 4 72.23 0.15 22.87
C LEU A 4 70.95 -0.43 23.52
N LEU A 5 70.02 0.42 23.83
CA LEU A 5 68.64 0.04 24.15
C LEU A 5 67.85 -0.03 22.84
N LEU A 6 67.42 -1.22 22.47
CA LEU A 6 66.45 -1.41 21.41
C LEU A 6 65.03 -1.21 21.98
N THR A 7 64.34 -0.17 21.54
CA THR A 7 62.92 0.07 21.86
C THR A 7 62.09 -0.63 20.78
N THR A 8 61.42 -1.70 21.16
CA THR A 8 60.45 -2.39 20.31
C THR A 8 59.14 -1.66 20.37
N ILE A 9 58.72 -1.02 19.27
CA ILE A 9 57.39 -0.39 19.12
C ILE A 9 56.40 -1.48 18.73
N LEU A 10 55.53 -1.85 19.66
CA LEU A 10 54.41 -2.75 19.41
C LEU A 10 53.30 -1.95 18.71
N ALA A 11 53.10 -2.12 17.40
CA ALA A 11 51.98 -1.54 16.67
C ALA A 11 50.69 -2.33 17.01
N LEU A 12 49.86 -1.78 17.89
CA LEU A 12 48.48 -2.27 18.06
C LEU A 12 47.67 -1.94 16.79
N GLY A 13 47.44 -2.90 15.97
CA GLY A 13 46.48 -2.79 14.85
C GLY A 13 45.05 -2.65 15.41
N ILE A 14 44.45 -1.47 15.29
CA ILE A 14 43.04 -1.25 15.57
C ILE A 14 42.26 -1.94 14.43
N LEU A 15 41.71 -3.12 14.70
CA LEU A 15 40.71 -3.75 13.83
C LEU A 15 39.45 -2.91 13.92
N ALA A 16 39.19 -2.08 12.93
CA ALA A 16 37.89 -1.41 12.77
C ALA A 16 36.81 -2.51 12.61
N PRO A 17 35.69 -2.40 13.36
CA PRO A 17 34.59 -3.34 13.18
C PRO A 17 34.07 -3.24 11.74
N THR A 18 34.06 -4.35 11.02
CA THR A 18 33.38 -4.46 9.73
C THR A 18 31.88 -4.34 9.98
N VAL A 19 31.31 -3.18 9.72
CA VAL A 19 29.86 -3.02 9.68
C VAL A 19 29.34 -3.90 8.54
N ALA A 20 28.58 -4.93 8.88
CA ALA A 20 27.94 -5.78 7.88
C ALA A 20 27.08 -4.89 6.96
N ALA A 21 27.27 -5.01 5.66
CA ALA A 21 26.45 -4.26 4.70
C ALA A 21 24.98 -4.63 4.87
N SER A 22 24.10 -3.64 4.87
CA SER A 22 22.65 -3.89 4.95
C SER A 22 22.19 -4.77 3.78
N PRO A 23 21.29 -5.73 4.01
CA PRO A 23 20.75 -6.55 2.93
C PRO A 23 19.81 -5.75 2.01
N PHE A 24 19.39 -4.56 2.41
CA PHE A 24 18.44 -3.73 1.68
C PHE A 24 19.12 -2.73 0.74
N ALA A 25 18.37 -2.31 -0.28
CA ALA A 25 18.82 -1.34 -1.27
C ALA A 25 19.21 -0.01 -0.62
N PRO A 26 20.30 0.64 -1.07
CA PRO A 26 20.64 2.00 -0.65
C PRO A 26 19.47 2.97 -0.82
N VAL A 27 19.39 3.96 0.07
CA VAL A 27 18.25 4.89 0.18
C VAL A 27 17.99 5.66 -1.12
N ASP A 28 19.06 6.06 -1.83
CA ASP A 28 18.96 6.90 -3.03
C ASP A 28 19.13 6.11 -4.33
N ARG A 29 18.99 4.78 -4.25
CA ARG A 29 18.96 3.96 -5.47
C ARG A 29 17.72 4.36 -6.28
N PRO A 30 17.86 4.71 -7.57
CA PRO A 30 16.70 4.95 -8.44
C PRO A 30 15.74 3.75 -8.43
N GLY A 31 14.45 4.04 -8.27
CA GLY A 31 13.41 3.03 -8.32
C GLY A 31 13.28 2.40 -9.71
N PRO A 32 12.74 1.19 -9.81
CA PRO A 32 12.48 0.56 -11.09
C PRO A 32 11.36 1.26 -11.87
N ALA A 33 11.25 0.94 -13.16
CA ALA A 33 10.01 1.22 -13.88
C ALA A 33 8.84 0.49 -13.21
N LEU A 34 7.65 1.11 -13.26
CA LEU A 34 6.45 0.49 -12.70
C LEU A 34 6.06 -0.71 -13.57
N ASP A 35 5.82 -1.85 -12.94
CA ASP A 35 5.42 -3.09 -13.61
C ASP A 35 3.90 -3.15 -13.83
N VAL A 36 3.13 -2.43 -13.02
CA VAL A 36 1.66 -2.31 -13.19
C VAL A 36 1.35 -1.58 -14.50
N PRO A 37 0.47 -2.14 -15.35
CA PRO A 37 0.12 -1.51 -16.62
C PRO A 37 -0.44 -0.09 -16.44
N ALA A 38 0.04 0.85 -17.26
CA ALA A 38 -0.35 2.27 -17.19
C ALA A 38 -1.88 2.50 -17.20
N GLN A 39 -2.64 1.67 -17.93
CA GLN A 39 -4.10 1.74 -17.92
C GLN A 39 -4.70 1.39 -16.55
N GLN A 40 -4.13 0.43 -15.82
CA GLN A 40 -4.59 0.07 -14.48
C GLN A 40 -4.23 1.17 -13.49
N LEU A 41 -3.00 1.70 -13.56
CA LEU A 41 -2.56 2.83 -12.77
C LEU A 41 -3.45 4.05 -12.96
N ALA A 42 -3.77 4.40 -14.22
CA ALA A 42 -4.65 5.52 -14.53
C ALA A 42 -6.09 5.29 -14.04
N ALA A 43 -6.60 4.06 -14.13
CA ALA A 43 -7.96 3.74 -13.70
C ALA A 43 -8.12 3.69 -12.17
N SER A 44 -7.03 3.58 -11.41
CA SER A 44 -7.05 3.53 -9.95
C SER A 44 -7.18 4.90 -9.28
N LEU A 45 -6.91 5.99 -10.02
CA LEU A 45 -6.84 7.33 -9.48
C LEU A 45 -8.08 8.14 -9.88
N GLN A 46 -8.87 8.56 -8.91
CA GLN A 46 -10.01 9.45 -9.09
C GLN A 46 -9.72 10.79 -8.43
N CYS A 47 -9.90 11.88 -9.15
CA CYS A 47 -9.58 13.21 -8.66
C CYS A 47 -10.81 14.13 -8.66
N SER A 48 -10.87 15.03 -7.67
CA SER A 48 -11.82 16.12 -7.62
C SER A 48 -11.61 17.11 -8.77
N PRO A 49 -12.64 17.88 -9.16
CA PRO A 49 -12.45 19.05 -10.00
C PRO A 49 -11.41 20.00 -9.39
N GLY A 50 -10.63 20.67 -10.23
CA GLY A 50 -9.63 21.66 -9.81
C GLY A 50 -8.25 21.12 -9.48
N ILE A 51 -7.99 19.81 -9.72
CA ILE A 51 -6.65 19.25 -9.59
C ILE A 51 -5.67 19.86 -10.59
N ASP A 52 -6.13 20.17 -11.80
CA ASP A 52 -5.29 20.76 -12.82
C ASP A 52 -5.01 22.22 -12.48
N HIS A 53 -3.73 22.57 -12.35
CA HIS A 53 -3.26 23.89 -11.91
C HIS A 53 -3.81 24.33 -10.54
N ALA A 54 -3.82 23.41 -9.59
CA ALA A 54 -4.36 23.62 -8.24
C ALA A 54 -3.78 24.86 -7.55
N MET A 55 -4.65 25.67 -6.93
CA MET A 55 -4.22 26.88 -6.18
C MET A 55 -3.62 26.52 -4.81
N ARG A 56 -3.96 25.36 -4.24
CA ARG A 56 -3.43 24.79 -2.99
C ARG A 56 -2.78 23.46 -3.26
N ALA A 57 -1.91 23.00 -2.35
CA ALA A 57 -1.36 21.65 -2.40
C ALA A 57 -2.53 20.64 -2.39
N PRO A 58 -2.64 19.76 -3.41
CA PRO A 58 -3.70 18.76 -3.41
C PRO A 58 -3.37 17.60 -2.48
N VAL A 59 -4.40 16.93 -1.98
CA VAL A 59 -4.27 15.79 -1.06
C VAL A 59 -4.50 14.48 -1.79
N LEU A 60 -3.54 13.56 -1.71
CA LEU A 60 -3.72 12.16 -2.11
C LEU A 60 -4.32 11.39 -0.92
N LEU A 61 -5.51 10.82 -1.11
CA LEU A 61 -6.19 9.97 -0.13
C LEU A 61 -5.84 8.50 -0.41
N VAL A 62 -5.21 7.84 0.58
CA VAL A 62 -4.73 6.46 0.48
C VAL A 62 -5.48 5.59 1.49
N PRO A 63 -6.31 4.64 1.04
CA PRO A 63 -7.18 3.87 1.92
C PRO A 63 -6.43 2.78 2.70
N GLY A 64 -7.09 2.28 3.73
CA GLY A 64 -6.69 1.09 4.47
C GLY A 64 -6.89 -0.21 3.69
N THR A 65 -6.51 -1.33 4.33
CA THR A 65 -6.74 -2.68 3.81
C THR A 65 -8.24 -2.99 3.78
N GLY A 66 -8.70 -3.63 2.72
CA GLY A 66 -10.06 -4.14 2.61
C GLY A 66 -11.06 -3.19 1.96
N VAL A 67 -10.68 -1.94 1.70
CA VAL A 67 -11.56 -0.92 1.12
C VAL A 67 -10.92 -0.19 -0.05
N THR A 68 -11.75 0.44 -0.88
CA THR A 68 -11.31 1.40 -1.90
C THR A 68 -11.32 2.81 -1.33
N ALA A 69 -10.61 3.76 -1.96
CA ALA A 69 -10.65 5.15 -1.55
C ALA A 69 -12.08 5.72 -1.52
N TYR A 70 -12.93 5.35 -2.48
CA TYR A 70 -14.33 5.76 -2.50
C TYR A 70 -15.13 5.22 -1.31
N GLN A 71 -14.96 3.93 -0.97
CA GLN A 71 -15.68 3.32 0.15
C GLN A 71 -15.29 3.93 1.49
N GLU A 72 -14.05 4.37 1.63
CA GLU A 72 -13.54 4.92 2.88
C GLU A 72 -13.77 6.42 2.99
N PHE A 73 -13.51 7.20 1.90
CA PHE A 73 -13.37 8.66 2.00
C PHE A 73 -14.52 9.47 1.38
N SER A 74 -15.43 8.86 0.62
CA SER A 74 -16.50 9.59 -0.08
C SER A 74 -17.52 10.28 0.83
N TRP A 75 -17.64 9.86 2.06
CA TRP A 75 -18.61 10.35 3.03
C TRP A 75 -18.01 11.20 4.17
N ASN A 76 -16.68 11.48 4.09
CA ASN A 76 -15.94 12.19 5.13
C ASN A 76 -14.87 13.14 4.51
N TYR A 77 -13.66 12.66 4.19
CA TYR A 77 -12.54 13.49 3.72
C TYR A 77 -12.80 14.15 2.35
N GLU A 78 -13.41 13.48 1.40
CA GLU A 78 -13.70 14.05 0.07
C GLU A 78 -14.61 15.29 0.17
N PRO A 79 -15.78 15.25 0.85
CA PRO A 79 -16.59 16.43 1.04
C PRO A 79 -15.93 17.49 1.95
N ALA A 80 -15.17 17.09 2.98
CA ALA A 80 -14.50 18.05 3.86
C ALA A 80 -13.42 18.86 3.14
N LEU A 81 -12.57 18.21 2.35
CA LEU A 81 -11.56 18.86 1.54
C LEU A 81 -12.18 19.74 0.45
N THR A 82 -13.25 19.25 -0.20
CA THR A 82 -14.00 20.01 -1.21
C THR A 82 -14.58 21.30 -0.62
N GLN A 83 -15.19 21.25 0.57
CA GLN A 83 -15.71 22.43 1.28
C GLN A 83 -14.62 23.45 1.60
N ARG A 84 -13.39 23.01 1.82
CA ARG A 84 -12.23 23.87 2.07
C ARG A 84 -11.54 24.34 0.79
N GLY A 85 -12.04 23.97 -0.39
CA GLY A 85 -11.41 24.31 -1.67
C GLY A 85 -10.04 23.65 -1.87
N ILE A 86 -9.79 22.51 -1.21
CA ILE A 86 -8.55 21.74 -1.34
C ILE A 86 -8.81 20.62 -2.35
N PRO A 87 -8.13 20.60 -3.50
CA PRO A 87 -8.24 19.51 -4.46
C PRO A 87 -7.70 18.20 -3.86
N TRP A 88 -8.32 17.10 -4.23
CA TRP A 88 -7.92 15.78 -3.77
C TRP A 88 -7.97 14.74 -4.88
N CYS A 89 -7.23 13.64 -4.72
CA CYS A 89 -7.39 12.43 -5.50
C CYS A 89 -7.39 11.22 -4.55
N GLY A 90 -8.29 10.29 -4.78
CA GLY A 90 -8.30 8.99 -4.11
C GLY A 90 -7.65 7.93 -4.99
N VAL A 91 -6.72 7.15 -4.43
CA VAL A 91 -6.13 5.98 -5.10
C VAL A 91 -6.75 4.70 -4.56
N SER A 92 -7.23 3.83 -5.46
CA SER A 92 -7.78 2.52 -5.07
C SER A 92 -6.86 1.39 -5.52
N PHE A 93 -6.54 0.49 -4.61
CA PHE A 93 -5.69 -0.66 -4.86
C PHE A 93 -6.47 -1.84 -5.45
N PRO A 94 -5.82 -2.73 -6.22
CA PRO A 94 -6.43 -3.98 -6.62
C PRO A 94 -6.80 -4.82 -5.38
N ASP A 95 -7.89 -5.58 -5.49
CA ASP A 95 -8.37 -6.43 -4.39
C ASP A 95 -8.54 -5.67 -3.05
N SER A 96 -8.88 -4.36 -3.14
CA SER A 96 -9.04 -3.45 -1.99
C SER A 96 -7.81 -3.42 -1.05
N GLY A 97 -6.61 -3.53 -1.60
CA GLY A 97 -5.37 -3.49 -0.82
C GLY A 97 -5.00 -4.77 -0.08
N ASN A 98 -5.82 -5.83 -0.16
CA ASN A 98 -5.55 -7.10 0.53
C ASN A 98 -4.38 -7.91 -0.08
N ASP A 99 -3.90 -7.53 -1.25
CA ASP A 99 -2.80 -8.20 -1.94
C ASP A 99 -1.42 -7.64 -1.53
N ASP A 100 -0.39 -7.98 -2.28
CA ASP A 100 1.00 -7.56 -2.02
C ASP A 100 1.16 -6.04 -2.00
N MET A 101 1.50 -5.47 -0.83
CA MET A 101 1.66 -4.03 -0.62
C MET A 101 2.82 -3.43 -1.42
N GLN A 102 3.79 -4.23 -1.87
CA GLN A 102 4.84 -3.76 -2.78
C GLN A 102 4.25 -3.32 -4.13
N ILE A 103 3.18 -4.01 -4.58
CA ILE A 103 2.42 -3.64 -5.79
C ILE A 103 1.59 -2.38 -5.51
N ASN A 104 0.96 -2.28 -4.33
CA ASN A 104 0.22 -1.09 -3.93
C ASN A 104 1.13 0.15 -3.92
N GLY A 105 2.42 -0.02 -3.58
CA GLY A 105 3.43 1.02 -3.69
C GLY A 105 3.56 1.61 -5.10
N GLU A 106 3.45 0.81 -6.16
CA GLU A 106 3.49 1.32 -7.54
C GLU A 106 2.30 2.22 -7.88
N TYR A 107 1.11 1.91 -7.35
CA TYR A 107 -0.08 2.76 -7.50
C TYR A 107 0.12 4.11 -6.82
N VAL A 108 0.72 4.13 -5.64
CA VAL A 108 1.03 5.38 -4.92
C VAL A 108 2.10 6.18 -5.67
N VAL A 109 3.16 5.55 -6.17
CA VAL A 109 4.19 6.22 -7.01
C VAL A 109 3.54 6.89 -8.23
N ASN A 110 2.66 6.17 -8.94
CA ASN A 110 1.94 6.72 -10.08
C ASN A 110 1.02 7.89 -9.66
N ALA A 111 0.32 7.77 -8.54
CA ALA A 111 -0.56 8.81 -8.03
C ALA A 111 0.22 10.09 -7.71
N ILE A 112 1.34 9.98 -6.97
CA ILE A 112 2.22 11.10 -6.63
C ILE A 112 2.69 11.81 -7.91
N ARG A 113 3.26 11.08 -8.87
CA ARG A 113 3.77 11.63 -10.13
C ARG A 113 2.67 12.31 -10.95
N THR A 114 1.50 11.68 -11.05
CA THR A 114 0.35 12.20 -11.81
C THR A 114 -0.20 13.46 -11.18
N MET A 115 -0.41 13.46 -9.86
CA MET A 115 -0.94 14.63 -9.15
C MET A 115 0.04 15.81 -9.20
N HIS A 116 1.32 15.55 -8.96
CA HIS A 116 2.35 16.59 -9.08
C HIS A 116 2.40 17.19 -10.48
N ALA A 117 2.39 16.37 -11.53
CA ALA A 117 2.41 16.84 -12.91
C ALA A 117 1.16 17.65 -13.28
N ARG A 118 -0.04 17.25 -12.82
CA ARG A 118 -1.30 17.94 -13.10
C ARG A 118 -1.45 19.24 -12.33
N SER A 119 -1.14 19.20 -11.04
CA SER A 119 -1.30 20.37 -10.16
C SER A 119 -0.20 21.42 -10.33
N GLY A 120 0.99 21.02 -10.78
CA GLY A 120 2.19 21.88 -10.79
C GLY A 120 2.73 22.18 -9.39
N ARG A 121 2.32 21.41 -8.36
CA ARG A 121 2.66 21.61 -6.95
C ARG A 121 3.16 20.33 -6.30
N ARG A 122 3.91 20.49 -5.22
CA ARG A 122 4.08 19.39 -4.25
C ARG A 122 2.71 19.04 -3.68
N ILE A 123 2.50 17.77 -3.37
CA ILE A 123 1.24 17.25 -2.87
C ILE A 123 1.36 16.90 -1.40
N ALA A 124 0.24 16.91 -0.68
CA ALA A 124 0.14 16.24 0.61
C ALA A 124 -0.46 14.84 0.43
N ILE A 125 -0.14 13.94 1.34
CA ILE A 125 -0.69 12.58 1.39
C ILE A 125 -1.40 12.39 2.71
N TYR A 126 -2.64 11.95 2.68
CA TYR A 126 -3.36 11.44 3.83
C TYR A 126 -3.60 9.94 3.64
N GLY A 127 -3.17 9.14 4.60
CA GLY A 127 -3.33 7.70 4.53
C GLY A 127 -3.83 7.09 5.84
N HIS A 128 -4.79 6.17 5.74
CA HIS A 128 -5.31 5.44 6.89
C HIS A 128 -4.79 4.00 6.89
N SER A 129 -4.42 3.50 8.08
CA SER A 129 -3.99 2.11 8.24
C SER A 129 -2.86 1.75 7.26
N GLN A 130 -3.01 0.75 6.39
CA GLN A 130 -2.07 0.45 5.30
C GLN A 130 -1.71 1.70 4.47
N GLY A 131 -2.67 2.63 4.31
CA GLY A 131 -2.44 3.89 3.62
C GLY A 131 -1.44 4.82 4.31
N GLY A 132 -1.10 4.61 5.58
CA GLY A 132 -0.02 5.30 6.28
C GLY A 132 1.36 4.77 5.91
N GLU A 133 1.51 3.47 5.66
CA GLU A 133 2.81 2.84 5.38
C GLU A 133 3.16 2.72 3.89
N VAL A 134 2.20 2.48 3.00
CA VAL A 134 2.47 2.32 1.57
C VAL A 134 3.01 3.60 0.92
N PRO A 135 2.60 4.83 1.27
CA PRO A 135 3.27 6.05 0.81
C PRO A 135 4.75 6.12 1.23
N ARG A 136 5.08 5.69 2.44
CA ARG A 136 6.47 5.61 2.89
C ARG A 136 7.27 4.60 2.07
N TRP A 137 6.65 3.48 1.64
CA TRP A 137 7.25 2.54 0.70
C TRP A 137 7.56 3.20 -0.65
N ALA A 138 6.65 3.98 -1.20
CA ALA A 138 6.88 4.74 -2.43
C ALA A 138 8.06 5.73 -2.27
N LEU A 139 8.09 6.50 -1.18
CA LEU A 139 9.18 7.44 -0.88
C LEU A 139 10.51 6.73 -0.62
N ARG A 140 10.49 5.52 -0.04
CA ARG A 140 11.69 4.72 0.24
C ARG A 140 12.34 4.17 -1.02
N PHE A 141 11.55 3.62 -1.94
CA PHE A 141 12.07 2.87 -3.08
C PHE A 141 11.98 3.59 -4.43
N TRP A 142 11.30 4.73 -4.50
CA TRP A 142 11.27 5.64 -5.65
C TRP A 142 11.64 7.06 -5.21
N PRO A 143 12.94 7.33 -5.00
CA PRO A 143 13.41 8.59 -4.41
C PRO A 143 13.07 9.84 -5.24
N ASP A 144 12.74 9.71 -6.52
CA ASP A 144 12.24 10.81 -7.35
C ASP A 144 10.91 11.39 -6.84
N THR A 145 10.10 10.59 -6.15
CA THR A 145 8.81 11.03 -5.60
C THR A 145 8.96 11.98 -4.41
N ARG A 146 10.11 11.98 -3.73
CA ARG A 146 10.36 12.82 -2.53
C ARG A 146 10.25 14.31 -2.83
N ALA A 147 10.74 14.76 -4.00
CA ALA A 147 10.65 16.15 -4.40
C ALA A 147 9.22 16.60 -4.74
N MET A 148 8.29 15.67 -4.86
CA MET A 148 6.89 15.90 -5.25
C MET A 148 5.93 15.92 -4.04
N VAL A 149 6.41 15.56 -2.83
CA VAL A 149 5.59 15.43 -1.62
C VAL A 149 6.04 16.44 -0.59
N ASP A 150 5.08 17.13 0.02
CA ASP A 150 5.29 18.13 1.08
C ASP A 150 5.00 17.54 2.47
N ASP A 151 3.81 16.99 2.60
CA ASP A 151 3.31 16.40 3.84
C ASP A 151 2.89 14.96 3.66
N VAL A 152 3.16 14.15 4.67
CA VAL A 152 2.58 12.82 4.85
C VAL A 152 1.87 12.81 6.20
N VAL A 153 0.56 12.63 6.18
CA VAL A 153 -0.26 12.50 7.39
C VAL A 153 -0.79 11.06 7.44
N GLY A 154 -0.25 10.28 8.34
CA GLY A 154 -0.67 8.90 8.61
C GLY A 154 -1.67 8.86 9.75
N ALA A 155 -2.79 8.17 9.54
CA ALA A 155 -3.80 7.90 10.57
C ALA A 155 -3.78 6.40 10.88
N ALA A 156 -3.41 6.03 12.11
CA ALA A 156 -3.31 4.64 12.56
C ALA A 156 -2.45 3.75 11.64
N GLY A 157 -1.36 4.30 11.07
CA GLY A 157 -0.46 3.56 10.19
C GLY A 157 0.35 2.51 10.96
N PRO A 158 0.42 1.24 10.50
CA PRO A 158 1.24 0.21 11.14
C PRO A 158 2.72 0.35 10.74
N ASN A 159 3.32 1.52 11.01
CA ASN A 159 4.66 1.88 10.56
C ASN A 159 5.76 0.89 11.01
N HIS A 160 5.55 0.18 12.13
CA HIS A 160 6.42 -0.89 12.63
C HIS A 160 5.70 -2.25 12.68
N GLY A 161 4.62 -2.38 11.93
CA GLY A 161 3.75 -3.55 11.91
C GLY A 161 2.78 -3.60 13.08
N SER A 162 2.03 -4.71 13.21
CA SER A 162 1.08 -4.93 14.31
C SER A 162 1.21 -6.31 14.91
N ILE A 163 1.20 -6.40 16.24
CA ILE A 163 1.14 -7.68 16.95
C ILE A 163 -0.20 -8.39 16.72
N VAL A 164 -1.27 -7.66 16.36
CA VAL A 164 -2.56 -8.24 15.98
C VAL A 164 -2.41 -9.04 14.69
N ALA A 165 -1.72 -8.50 13.69
CA ALA A 165 -1.39 -9.23 12.46
C ALA A 165 -0.51 -10.45 12.72
N ASN A 166 0.47 -10.35 13.65
CA ASN A 166 1.25 -11.52 14.08
C ASN A 166 0.35 -12.62 14.64
N ALA A 167 -0.58 -12.27 15.54
CA ALA A 167 -1.49 -13.21 16.15
C ALA A 167 -2.47 -13.80 15.12
N ALA A 168 -3.06 -12.98 14.26
CA ALA A 168 -3.99 -13.42 13.24
C ALA A 168 -3.33 -14.43 12.30
N CYS A 169 -2.17 -14.10 11.72
CA CYS A 169 -1.47 -14.98 10.79
C CYS A 169 -0.73 -16.14 11.47
N GLY A 170 -0.37 -16.00 12.74
CA GLY A 170 0.18 -17.10 13.55
C GLY A 170 -0.83 -18.20 13.83
N ILE A 171 -2.09 -17.84 14.07
CA ILE A 171 -3.18 -18.76 14.49
C ILE A 171 -4.06 -19.17 13.30
N ARG A 172 -4.40 -18.24 12.41
CA ARG A 172 -5.37 -18.42 11.32
C ARG A 172 -4.71 -18.63 9.95
N LYS A 173 -3.63 -19.39 9.89
CA LYS A 173 -3.05 -19.73 8.57
C LYS A 173 -4.07 -20.45 7.70
N PRO A 174 -4.20 -20.07 6.41
CA PRO A 174 -3.47 -19.02 5.70
C PRO A 174 -4.03 -17.60 5.92
N CYS A 175 -3.21 -16.55 5.71
CA CYS A 175 -3.57 -15.14 5.73
C CYS A 175 -3.41 -14.48 4.35
N GLN A 176 -3.99 -13.29 4.18
CA GLN A 176 -3.79 -12.45 3.01
C GLN A 176 -2.35 -11.91 2.96
N PRO A 177 -1.82 -11.56 1.77
CA PRO A 177 -0.46 -11.03 1.66
C PRO A 177 -0.22 -9.77 2.49
N SER A 178 -1.17 -8.82 2.49
CA SER A 178 -1.08 -7.61 3.29
C SER A 178 -1.01 -7.89 4.79
N ASP A 179 -1.76 -8.86 5.30
CA ASP A 179 -1.73 -9.23 6.72
C ASP A 179 -0.35 -9.76 7.12
N TRP A 180 0.28 -10.58 6.26
CA TRP A 180 1.64 -11.04 6.49
C TRP A 180 2.64 -9.90 6.48
N GLN A 181 2.46 -8.91 5.59
CA GLN A 181 3.35 -7.77 5.45
C GLN A 181 3.17 -6.75 6.57
N THR A 182 1.99 -6.68 7.18
CA THR A 182 1.72 -5.84 8.37
C THR A 182 2.22 -6.47 9.68
N ALA A 183 2.67 -7.74 9.67
CA ALA A 183 3.24 -8.35 10.87
C ALA A 183 4.54 -7.63 11.31
N THR A 184 4.75 -7.44 12.63
CA THR A 184 5.94 -6.73 13.16
C THR A 184 7.26 -7.39 12.77
N THR A 185 7.25 -8.67 12.43
CA THR A 185 8.41 -9.47 12.03
C THR A 185 8.54 -9.65 10.52
N SER A 186 7.73 -8.94 9.74
CA SER A 186 7.73 -9.08 8.29
C SER A 186 9.00 -8.52 7.65
N HIS A 187 9.38 -9.11 6.53
CA HIS A 187 10.46 -8.56 5.70
C HIS A 187 10.06 -7.22 5.07
N PHE A 188 8.75 -7.03 4.82
CA PHE A 188 8.21 -5.77 4.31
C PHE A 188 8.51 -4.62 5.28
N ILE A 189 8.13 -4.74 6.55
CA ILE A 189 8.40 -3.73 7.59
C ILE A 189 9.90 -3.52 7.77
N ALA A 190 10.69 -4.60 7.76
CA ALA A 190 12.15 -4.49 7.85
C ALA A 190 12.76 -3.73 6.66
N ALA A 191 12.24 -3.94 5.45
CA ALA A 191 12.67 -3.22 4.26
C ALA A 191 12.22 -1.75 4.26
N LEU A 192 10.97 -1.49 4.66
CA LEU A 192 10.36 -0.16 4.75
C LEU A 192 11.20 0.76 5.66
N ASN A 193 11.55 0.28 6.84
CA ASN A 193 12.29 1.04 7.86
C ASN A 193 13.82 0.93 7.73
N SER A 194 14.30 0.28 6.67
CA SER A 194 15.74 0.13 6.44
C SER A 194 16.42 1.48 6.21
N TYR A 195 17.50 1.74 6.95
CA TYR A 195 18.31 2.97 7.01
C TYR A 195 17.62 4.17 7.67
N GLN A 196 16.40 4.51 7.31
CA GLN A 196 15.66 5.67 7.84
C GLN A 196 14.17 5.55 7.56
N GLU A 197 13.36 6.17 8.40
CA GLU A 197 11.90 6.12 8.33
C GLU A 197 11.32 7.29 7.54
N THR A 198 12.03 8.43 7.54
CA THR A 198 11.57 9.70 6.95
C THR A 198 12.65 10.35 6.08
N PHE A 199 12.25 11.22 5.18
CA PHE A 199 13.14 11.85 4.20
C PHE A 199 13.18 13.37 4.34
N PRO A 200 14.36 14.00 4.10
CA PRO A 200 14.51 15.45 4.18
C PRO A 200 13.53 16.20 3.26
N GLY A 201 13.04 17.34 3.73
CA GLY A 201 12.14 18.21 2.98
C GLY A 201 10.69 17.72 2.91
N ILE A 202 10.34 16.70 3.68
CA ILE A 202 8.97 16.20 3.85
C ILE A 202 8.62 16.27 5.33
N SER A 203 7.40 16.69 5.65
CA SER A 203 6.83 16.71 6.99
C SER A 203 5.98 15.47 7.21
N TYR A 204 6.09 14.89 8.40
CA TYR A 204 5.37 13.66 8.77
C TYR A 204 4.55 13.92 10.03
N THR A 205 3.25 13.68 9.93
CA THR A 205 2.34 13.72 11.08
C THR A 205 1.70 12.35 11.22
N GLU A 206 1.98 11.65 12.32
CA GLU A 206 1.38 10.35 12.60
C GLU A 206 0.35 10.51 13.71
N VAL A 207 -0.92 10.24 13.40
CA VAL A 207 -2.02 10.30 14.35
C VAL A 207 -2.42 8.88 14.73
N TYR A 208 -2.50 8.59 16.03
CA TYR A 208 -2.88 7.28 16.52
C TYR A 208 -3.83 7.37 17.73
N SER A 209 -4.57 6.31 17.98
CA SER A 209 -5.42 6.17 19.17
C SER A 209 -4.82 5.13 20.12
N ARG A 210 -4.93 5.40 21.43
CA ARG A 210 -4.63 4.40 22.48
C ARG A 210 -5.69 3.30 22.56
N PHE A 211 -6.81 3.47 21.88
CA PHE A 211 -7.92 2.51 21.79
C PHE A 211 -7.97 1.78 20.45
N ASP A 212 -6.94 1.93 19.62
CA ASP A 212 -6.81 1.20 18.37
C ASP A 212 -6.70 -0.31 18.65
N GLU A 213 -7.60 -1.12 18.07
CA GLU A 213 -7.67 -2.57 18.28
C GLU A 213 -6.92 -3.36 17.21
N GLU A 214 -6.58 -2.72 16.07
CA GLU A 214 -5.95 -3.39 14.92
C GLU A 214 -4.45 -3.11 14.84
N VAL A 215 -4.04 -1.87 15.09
CA VAL A 215 -2.63 -1.46 15.01
C VAL A 215 -2.06 -1.30 16.41
N GLN A 216 -1.35 -2.34 16.87
CA GLN A 216 -0.86 -2.40 18.24
C GLN A 216 0.62 -2.82 18.32
N PRO A 217 1.34 -2.35 19.40
CA PRO A 217 0.90 -1.48 20.50
C PRO A 217 0.93 0.01 20.12
N ASN A 218 -0.02 0.82 20.64
CA ASN A 218 -0.12 2.27 20.41
C ASN A 218 -0.41 3.05 21.71
N GLN A 219 0.19 2.67 22.83
CA GLN A 219 -0.13 3.28 24.14
C GLN A 219 0.61 4.60 24.40
N ASN A 220 1.67 4.88 23.68
CA ASN A 220 2.49 6.07 23.81
C ASN A 220 3.31 6.30 22.53
N ASP A 221 4.15 7.32 22.51
CA ASP A 221 4.99 7.70 21.38
C ASP A 221 6.02 6.63 20.94
N THR A 222 6.22 5.56 21.68
CA THR A 222 7.01 4.39 21.24
C THR A 222 6.16 3.31 20.58
N GLY A 223 4.89 3.64 20.29
CA GLY A 223 3.95 2.74 19.64
C GLY A 223 4.28 2.51 18.15
N THR A 224 3.63 1.53 17.60
CA THR A 224 3.92 1.06 16.24
C THR A 224 3.58 2.07 15.15
N SER A 225 2.66 3.00 15.40
CA SER A 225 2.33 4.06 14.45
C SER A 225 3.31 5.23 14.44
N SER A 226 4.08 5.43 15.54
CA SER A 226 4.98 6.57 15.67
C SER A 226 6.23 6.42 14.82
N LEU A 227 6.75 7.52 14.29
CA LEU A 227 8.00 7.59 13.54
C LEU A 227 9.08 8.31 14.37
N HIS A 228 10.35 7.89 14.26
CA HIS A 228 11.42 8.46 15.07
C HIS A 228 12.72 8.71 14.30
N GLY A 229 12.89 8.18 13.10
CA GLY A 229 14.16 8.17 12.39
C GLY A 229 14.13 8.89 11.03
N GLY A 230 15.30 9.41 10.64
CA GLY A 230 15.50 9.97 9.31
C GLY A 230 15.66 11.49 9.29
N GLY A 231 15.54 12.09 8.11
CA GLY A 231 15.78 13.51 7.87
C GLY A 231 14.52 14.37 7.73
N GLY A 232 13.32 13.79 7.79
CA GLY A 232 12.06 14.52 7.77
C GLY A 232 11.72 15.14 9.12
N GLN A 233 10.83 16.13 9.12
CA GLN A 233 10.25 16.67 10.35
C GLN A 233 9.11 15.75 10.80
N ILE A 234 9.06 15.40 12.07
CA ILE A 234 8.10 14.40 12.59
C ILE A 234 7.31 14.98 13.75
N THR A 235 6.00 14.74 13.77
CA THR A 235 5.16 14.85 14.95
C THR A 235 4.27 13.62 15.06
N ASN A 236 4.34 12.95 16.21
CA ASN A 236 3.43 11.86 16.56
C ASN A 236 2.34 12.40 17.50
N VAL A 237 1.09 12.14 17.21
CA VAL A 237 -0.06 12.70 17.92
C VAL A 237 -0.97 11.56 18.39
N ALA A 238 -0.99 11.31 19.69
CA ALA A 238 -2.08 10.53 20.25
C ALA A 238 -3.36 11.38 20.28
N VAL A 239 -4.48 10.88 19.77
CA VAL A 239 -5.77 11.56 19.84
C VAL A 239 -6.08 11.98 21.29
N GLN A 240 -5.77 11.11 22.27
CA GLN A 240 -6.01 11.34 23.68
C GLN A 240 -5.08 12.38 24.33
N ASP A 241 -4.00 12.79 23.68
CA ASP A 241 -3.16 13.89 24.17
C ASP A 241 -3.75 15.25 23.81
N VAL A 242 -4.60 15.29 22.77
CA VAL A 242 -5.41 16.47 22.40
C VAL A 242 -6.77 16.44 23.11
N CYS A 243 -7.45 15.30 23.08
CA CYS A 243 -8.79 15.11 23.64
C CYS A 243 -8.81 13.91 24.60
N PRO A 244 -8.54 14.11 25.92
CA PRO A 244 -8.32 13.00 26.86
C PRO A 244 -9.47 11.99 27.01
N ASN A 245 -10.69 12.39 26.69
CA ASN A 245 -11.87 11.53 26.79
C ASN A 245 -12.27 10.89 25.46
N ASP A 246 -11.47 11.06 24.42
CA ASP A 246 -11.72 10.42 23.15
C ASP A 246 -11.37 8.94 23.22
N VAL A 247 -12.28 8.07 22.72
CA VAL A 247 -12.16 6.62 22.73
C VAL A 247 -12.26 6.05 21.29
N VAL A 248 -11.86 6.85 20.33
CA VAL A 248 -11.92 6.47 18.92
C VAL A 248 -11.11 5.21 18.64
N GLU A 249 -11.71 4.28 17.92
CA GLU A 249 -11.18 3.01 17.46
C GLU A 249 -10.44 3.14 16.11
N HIS A 250 -9.88 2.07 15.60
CA HIS A 250 -9.03 2.06 14.40
C HIS A 250 -9.68 2.72 13.18
N LEU A 251 -10.89 2.29 12.80
CA LEU A 251 -11.60 2.85 11.65
C LEU A 251 -11.92 4.34 11.85
N GLY A 252 -12.28 4.72 13.07
CA GLY A 252 -12.64 6.09 13.42
C GLY A 252 -11.49 7.06 13.28
N VAL A 253 -10.29 6.70 13.73
CA VAL A 253 -9.08 7.52 13.55
C VAL A 253 -8.88 7.87 12.08
N GLY A 254 -9.08 6.91 11.19
CA GLY A 254 -8.87 7.11 9.75
C GLY A 254 -10.02 7.78 9.01
N SER A 255 -11.23 7.82 9.58
CA SER A 255 -12.42 8.17 8.78
C SER A 255 -13.32 9.27 9.35
N TYR A 256 -13.53 9.37 10.67
CA TYR A 256 -14.49 10.34 11.21
C TYR A 256 -14.02 11.11 12.44
N ASP A 257 -12.79 10.86 12.92
CA ASP A 257 -12.26 11.55 14.10
C ASP A 257 -11.94 13.02 13.83
N PRO A 258 -12.45 13.96 14.68
CA PRO A 258 -12.18 15.38 14.52
C PRO A 258 -10.73 15.78 14.79
N VAL A 259 -10.01 15.08 15.69
CA VAL A 259 -8.61 15.41 16.02
C VAL A 259 -7.71 15.06 14.82
N THR A 260 -7.92 13.91 14.21
CA THR A 260 -7.17 13.48 13.03
C THR A 260 -7.37 14.44 11.86
N PHE A 261 -8.62 14.86 11.61
CA PHE A 261 -8.89 15.87 10.58
C PHE A 261 -8.29 17.23 10.90
N ALA A 262 -8.32 17.66 12.16
CA ALA A 262 -7.67 18.90 12.58
C ALA A 262 -6.15 18.85 12.39
N ALA A 263 -5.52 17.71 12.67
CA ALA A 263 -4.10 17.51 12.43
C ALA A 263 -3.75 17.57 10.94
N LEU A 264 -4.56 16.94 10.06
CA LEU A 264 -4.38 17.08 8.62
C LEU A 264 -4.47 18.55 8.18
N VAL A 265 -5.49 19.27 8.64
CA VAL A 265 -5.68 20.68 8.27
C VAL A 265 -4.54 21.55 8.78
N ASP A 266 -4.05 21.32 10.00
CA ASP A 266 -2.93 22.06 10.56
C ASP A 266 -1.65 21.84 9.75
N ALA A 267 -1.35 20.62 9.34
CA ALA A 267 -0.23 20.33 8.44
C ALA A 267 -0.36 21.00 7.06
N LEU A 268 -1.57 21.05 6.51
CA LEU A 268 -1.83 21.68 5.20
C LEU A 268 -1.79 23.22 5.23
N ASP A 269 -2.07 23.83 6.37
CA ASP A 269 -2.18 25.29 6.52
C ASP A 269 -0.90 25.95 7.07
N HIS A 270 0.11 25.14 7.51
CA HIS A 270 1.35 25.63 8.09
C HIS A 270 2.58 24.89 7.53
N ASP A 271 3.74 25.53 7.59
CA ASP A 271 5.00 24.85 7.30
C ASP A 271 5.34 23.82 8.38
N GLY A 272 5.77 22.64 8.00
CA GLY A 272 6.13 21.55 8.90
C GLY A 272 4.94 20.66 9.30
N PRO A 273 5.16 19.64 10.15
CA PRO A 273 4.11 18.72 10.56
C PRO A 273 3.09 19.41 11.50
N ALA A 274 1.95 18.77 11.71
CA ALA A 274 0.95 19.28 12.63
C ALA A 274 1.52 19.50 14.03
N VAL A 275 1.07 20.58 14.68
CA VAL A 275 1.49 20.90 16.05
C VAL A 275 0.27 20.77 16.98
N PRO A 276 0.25 19.79 17.90
CA PRO A 276 -0.91 19.51 18.78
C PRO A 276 -1.44 20.76 19.50
N ALA A 277 -0.55 21.65 19.94
CA ALA A 277 -0.93 22.90 20.62
C ALA A 277 -1.74 23.87 19.71
N ARG A 278 -1.65 23.77 18.39
CA ARG A 278 -2.43 24.58 17.45
C ARG A 278 -3.83 24.04 17.20
N LEU A 279 -4.08 22.75 17.47
CA LEU A 279 -5.37 22.11 17.19
C LEU A 279 -6.50 22.66 18.07
N GLY A 280 -6.16 23.18 19.26
CA GLY A 280 -7.11 23.74 20.22
C GLY A 280 -8.10 22.71 20.76
N LEU A 281 -9.18 23.17 21.35
CA LEU A 281 -10.22 22.31 21.99
C LEU A 281 -11.43 22.05 21.10
N ASN A 282 -11.53 22.69 19.94
CA ASN A 282 -12.67 22.49 19.04
C ASN A 282 -12.89 21.04 18.60
N PRO A 283 -11.85 20.24 18.28
CA PRO A 283 -12.03 18.83 17.95
C PRO A 283 -12.69 18.03 19.07
N CYS A 284 -12.39 18.37 20.35
CA CYS A 284 -12.87 17.62 21.50
C CYS A 284 -14.37 17.79 21.81
N ILE A 285 -15.02 18.80 21.24
CA ILE A 285 -16.45 19.03 21.41
C ILE A 285 -17.29 18.60 20.20
N GLN A 286 -16.63 18.19 19.13
CA GLN A 286 -17.28 17.67 17.93
C GLN A 286 -17.39 16.15 18.00
N ARG A 287 -18.54 15.62 17.61
CA ARG A 287 -18.74 14.18 17.53
C ARG A 287 -18.10 13.57 16.28
N PHE A 288 -18.04 14.33 15.20
CA PHE A 288 -17.52 13.92 13.91
C PHE A 288 -16.72 15.05 13.28
N MET A 289 -15.73 14.69 12.46
CA MET A 289 -15.02 15.64 11.63
C MET A 289 -15.96 16.37 10.64
N PRO A 290 -15.61 17.56 10.16
CA PRO A 290 -16.29 18.20 9.04
C PRO A 290 -16.39 17.26 7.83
N GLY A 291 -17.51 17.31 7.11
CA GLY A 291 -17.76 16.44 5.95
C GLY A 291 -18.61 15.21 6.27
N VAL A 292 -18.59 14.72 7.50
CA VAL A 292 -19.46 13.63 7.94
C VAL A 292 -20.88 14.15 8.18
N ASN A 293 -21.86 13.53 7.55
CA ASN A 293 -23.28 13.82 7.81
C ASN A 293 -23.78 12.92 8.93
N PRO A 294 -24.19 13.46 10.11
CA PRO A 294 -24.63 12.67 11.25
C PRO A 294 -25.86 11.78 10.96
N VAL A 295 -26.68 12.15 9.99
CA VAL A 295 -27.89 11.40 9.64
C VAL A 295 -27.55 10.14 8.84
N THR A 296 -26.62 10.24 7.90
CA THR A 296 -26.20 9.11 7.05
C THR A 296 -25.06 8.31 7.65
N PHE A 297 -24.34 8.84 8.64
CA PHE A 297 -23.18 8.22 9.27
C PHE A 297 -23.37 6.72 9.62
N PRO A 298 -24.47 6.28 10.25
CA PRO A 298 -24.64 4.88 10.59
C PRO A 298 -24.64 3.96 9.35
N THR A 299 -25.22 4.45 8.24
CA THR A 299 -25.27 3.72 6.98
C THR A 299 -23.91 3.74 6.28
N ASP A 300 -23.24 4.88 6.25
CA ASP A 300 -21.96 5.07 5.58
C ASP A 300 -20.88 4.23 6.27
N ALA A 301 -20.79 4.30 7.60
CA ALA A 301 -19.88 3.47 8.39
C ALA A 301 -20.17 1.97 8.22
N ALA A 302 -21.45 1.55 8.25
CA ALA A 302 -21.83 0.16 8.04
C ALA A 302 -21.46 -0.34 6.63
N ASN A 303 -21.58 0.52 5.61
CA ASN A 303 -21.16 0.18 4.25
C ASN A 303 -19.64 0.00 4.16
N THR A 304 -18.86 0.84 4.83
CA THR A 304 -17.39 0.71 4.90
C THR A 304 -16.99 -0.59 5.60
N VAL A 305 -17.60 -0.91 6.75
CA VAL A 305 -17.36 -2.17 7.47
C VAL A 305 -17.76 -3.38 6.62
N THR A 306 -18.91 -3.33 5.94
CA THR A 306 -19.35 -4.41 5.04
C THR A 306 -18.37 -4.61 3.87
N ALA A 307 -17.82 -3.52 3.33
CA ALA A 307 -16.81 -3.60 2.27
C ALA A 307 -15.54 -4.28 2.79
N LEU A 308 -15.07 -3.88 3.98
CA LEU A 308 -13.92 -4.46 4.66
C LEU A 308 -14.09 -5.98 4.88
N GLU A 309 -15.21 -6.40 5.47
CA GLU A 309 -15.48 -7.81 5.76
C GLU A 309 -15.68 -8.67 4.51
N SER A 310 -16.20 -8.09 3.43
CA SER A 310 -16.44 -8.80 2.17
C SER A 310 -15.23 -8.83 1.24
N SER A 311 -14.24 -7.99 1.49
CA SER A 311 -13.04 -7.93 0.66
C SER A 311 -12.11 -9.11 0.97
N GLN A 312 -11.61 -9.75 -0.05
CA GLN A 312 -10.71 -10.90 0.09
C GLN A 312 -9.72 -10.96 -1.06
N SER A 313 -8.51 -11.33 -0.75
CA SER A 313 -7.51 -11.71 -1.73
C SER A 313 -7.12 -13.19 -1.61
N MET A 314 -6.06 -13.59 -2.29
CA MET A 314 -5.50 -14.91 -2.13
C MET A 314 -4.74 -15.00 -0.80
N GLU A 315 -5.05 -16.02 -0.01
CA GLU A 315 -4.35 -16.29 1.25
C GLU A 315 -3.06 -17.08 1.01
N LEU A 316 -2.03 -16.80 1.80
CA LEU A 316 -0.72 -17.44 1.79
C LEU A 316 -0.42 -18.09 3.17
N ASN A 317 0.44 -19.10 3.17
CA ASN A 317 0.90 -19.74 4.41
C ASN A 317 2.11 -19.02 5.05
N GLY A 318 2.55 -17.91 4.49
CA GLY A 318 3.65 -17.08 4.95
C GLY A 318 3.79 -15.86 4.08
N GLU A 319 4.61 -14.91 4.53
CA GLU A 319 4.91 -13.70 3.79
C GLU A 319 5.50 -14.02 2.40
N GLY A 320 5.07 -13.28 1.38
CA GLY A 320 5.65 -13.35 0.05
C GLY A 320 7.09 -12.81 0.01
N PRO A 321 7.88 -13.16 -1.01
CA PRO A 321 9.25 -12.65 -1.14
C PRO A 321 9.25 -11.15 -1.40
N LEU A 322 10.28 -10.46 -0.88
CA LEU A 322 10.55 -9.08 -1.25
C LEU A 322 10.92 -8.97 -2.74
N ALA A 323 10.49 -7.90 -3.37
CA ALA A 323 10.87 -7.56 -4.73
C ALA A 323 12.38 -7.28 -4.82
N CYS A 324 13.00 -7.64 -5.95
CA CYS A 324 14.44 -7.48 -6.12
C CYS A 324 14.93 -6.06 -5.84
N TYR A 325 14.17 -5.04 -6.25
CA TYR A 325 14.58 -3.64 -6.08
C TYR A 325 14.78 -3.21 -4.61
N THR A 326 14.21 -3.95 -3.66
CA THR A 326 14.36 -3.69 -2.22
C THR A 326 15.69 -4.17 -1.66
N THR A 327 16.42 -5.02 -2.39
CA THR A 327 17.65 -5.68 -1.92
C THR A 327 18.93 -5.03 -2.45
N ALA A 328 19.98 -5.07 -1.65
CA ALA A 328 21.29 -4.53 -2.03
C ALA A 328 21.91 -5.24 -3.27
N SER A 329 21.65 -6.52 -3.40
CA SER A 329 22.18 -7.37 -4.48
C SER A 329 21.47 -7.21 -5.83
N CYS A 330 20.33 -6.52 -5.88
CA CYS A 330 19.63 -6.27 -7.12
C CYS A 330 20.40 -5.29 -8.00
N ALA A 331 20.62 -5.63 -9.27
CA ALA A 331 21.25 -4.70 -10.21
C ALA A 331 20.34 -3.48 -10.43
N ALA A 332 20.92 -2.28 -10.51
CA ALA A 332 20.16 -1.06 -10.74
C ALA A 332 19.32 -1.18 -12.03
N GLY A 333 18.04 -0.91 -11.96
CA GLY A 333 17.09 -1.02 -13.07
C GLY A 333 16.53 -2.42 -13.35
N SER A 334 16.94 -3.46 -12.61
CA SER A 334 16.45 -4.84 -12.77
C SER A 334 15.23 -5.15 -11.89
N GLY A 335 14.43 -4.16 -11.59
CA GLY A 335 13.32 -4.24 -10.64
C GLY A 335 12.02 -4.78 -11.19
N ARG A 336 12.02 -5.82 -12.01
CA ARG A 336 10.76 -6.54 -12.23
C ARG A 336 10.37 -7.26 -10.94
N LEU A 337 9.20 -6.93 -10.41
CA LEU A 337 8.49 -7.82 -9.52
C LEU A 337 8.37 -9.14 -10.26
N THR A 338 9.10 -10.18 -9.84
CA THR A 338 9.02 -11.51 -10.44
C THR A 338 7.62 -12.07 -10.17
N GLY A 339 6.65 -11.63 -10.94
CA GLY A 339 5.23 -11.99 -10.78
C GLY A 339 4.28 -11.21 -11.70
N SER A 340 4.65 -10.03 -12.16
CA SER A 340 3.83 -9.30 -13.13
C SER A 340 4.05 -9.83 -14.54
N VAL A 341 3.05 -10.49 -15.10
CA VAL A 341 3.00 -10.80 -16.52
C VAL A 341 2.38 -9.61 -17.22
N ALA A 342 3.15 -8.98 -18.12
CA ALA A 342 2.59 -7.99 -19.05
C ALA A 342 1.33 -8.58 -19.73
N PRO A 343 0.24 -7.81 -19.89
CA PRO A 343 -0.92 -8.30 -20.61
C PRO A 343 -0.52 -8.55 -22.05
N THR A 344 -0.43 -9.81 -22.42
CA THR A 344 -0.29 -10.20 -23.82
C THR A 344 -1.53 -9.70 -24.58
N SER A 345 -1.30 -8.96 -25.64
CA SER A 345 -2.32 -8.39 -26.52
C SER A 345 -3.40 -9.41 -26.87
N VAL A 346 -4.65 -9.05 -26.64
CA VAL A 346 -5.81 -9.82 -27.06
C VAL A 346 -5.86 -9.76 -28.58
N THR A 347 -5.63 -10.87 -29.25
CA THR A 347 -6.03 -11.02 -30.63
C THR A 347 -7.55 -10.81 -30.71
N SER A 348 -7.99 -9.91 -31.58
CA SER A 348 -9.37 -9.52 -31.82
C SER A 348 -10.23 -10.72 -32.26
N GLY A 349 -10.90 -11.34 -31.30
CA GLY A 349 -11.85 -12.42 -31.56
C GLY A 349 -12.91 -12.46 -30.47
N CYS A 350 -14.18 -12.53 -30.85
CA CYS A 350 -15.26 -12.75 -29.90
C CYS A 350 -15.38 -14.23 -29.53
N VAL A 351 -15.85 -14.51 -28.32
CA VAL A 351 -16.03 -15.86 -27.78
C VAL A 351 -17.51 -16.15 -27.60
N GLY A 352 -17.98 -17.26 -28.16
CA GLY A 352 -19.36 -17.73 -27.99
C GLY A 352 -19.58 -18.25 -26.53
N PRO A 353 -20.86 -18.43 -26.12
CA PRO A 353 -21.18 -19.02 -24.83
C PRO A 353 -20.58 -20.43 -24.77
N GLY A 354 -19.76 -20.71 -23.78
CA GLY A 354 -19.08 -22.01 -23.65
C GLY A 354 -18.00 -22.03 -22.62
N THR A 355 -17.26 -23.11 -22.62
CA THR A 355 -16.13 -23.32 -21.70
C THR A 355 -14.84 -22.77 -22.30
N LEU A 356 -14.25 -21.80 -21.64
CA LEU A 356 -12.93 -21.28 -21.96
C LEU A 356 -11.86 -22.21 -21.37
N ARG A 357 -10.82 -22.45 -22.15
CA ARG A 357 -9.67 -23.24 -21.75
C ARG A 357 -8.43 -22.36 -21.70
N PHE A 358 -7.78 -22.33 -20.56
CA PHE A 358 -6.53 -21.63 -20.36
C PHE A 358 -5.39 -22.63 -20.16
N VAL A 359 -4.26 -22.38 -20.82
CA VAL A 359 -3.01 -23.10 -20.60
C VAL A 359 -2.19 -22.27 -19.61
N LEU A 360 -1.69 -22.90 -18.58
CA LEU A 360 -0.89 -22.26 -17.53
C LEU A 360 0.57 -22.48 -17.85
N HIS A 361 1.29 -21.41 -18.14
CA HIS A 361 2.71 -21.46 -18.45
C HIS A 361 3.54 -21.17 -17.20
N THR A 362 4.70 -21.83 -17.11
CA THR A 362 5.68 -21.64 -16.05
C THR A 362 7.06 -21.52 -16.68
N GLU A 363 7.96 -20.84 -16.02
CA GLU A 363 9.38 -20.86 -16.36
C GLU A 363 9.97 -22.25 -16.21
N ARG A 364 11.07 -22.53 -16.93
CA ARG A 364 11.73 -23.84 -16.86
C ARG A 364 12.03 -24.22 -15.40
N GLY A 365 11.46 -25.34 -14.96
CA GLY A 365 11.71 -25.91 -13.63
C GLY A 365 10.73 -25.52 -12.54
N ASP A 366 9.93 -24.45 -12.71
CA ASP A 366 8.93 -24.04 -11.74
C ASP A 366 7.50 -24.46 -12.19
N ARG A 367 6.72 -25.09 -11.31
CA ARG A 367 5.43 -25.73 -11.65
C ARG A 367 4.30 -25.01 -10.94
N VAL A 368 3.20 -24.71 -11.65
CA VAL A 368 1.98 -24.21 -11.01
C VAL A 368 1.42 -25.28 -10.10
N VAL A 369 1.23 -24.94 -8.83
CA VAL A 369 0.66 -25.80 -7.80
C VAL A 369 -0.71 -25.34 -7.32
N ARG A 370 -1.06 -24.07 -7.60
CA ARG A 370 -2.38 -23.50 -7.30
C ARG A 370 -2.82 -22.60 -8.46
N VAL A 371 -4.12 -22.62 -8.75
CA VAL A 371 -4.75 -21.70 -9.67
C VAL A 371 -6.12 -21.30 -9.16
N GLU A 372 -6.41 -20.02 -9.25
CA GLU A 372 -7.72 -19.44 -8.99
C GLU A 372 -8.20 -18.68 -10.24
N VAL A 373 -9.47 -18.74 -10.53
CA VAL A 373 -10.07 -18.02 -11.64
C VAL A 373 -11.28 -17.26 -11.14
N TYR A 374 -11.29 -15.99 -11.49
CA TYR A 374 -12.38 -15.06 -11.19
C TYR A 374 -13.05 -14.65 -12.49
N VAL A 375 -14.36 -14.58 -12.48
CA VAL A 375 -15.17 -14.03 -13.58
C VAL A 375 -16.00 -12.89 -13.00
N ASP A 376 -15.79 -11.69 -13.54
CA ASP A 376 -16.43 -10.46 -13.06
C ASP A 376 -16.32 -10.27 -11.53
N GLY A 377 -15.10 -10.46 -11.00
CA GLY A 377 -14.79 -10.34 -9.58
C GLY A 377 -15.16 -11.56 -8.70
N ARG A 378 -16.01 -12.48 -9.18
CA ARG A 378 -16.41 -13.67 -8.39
C ARG A 378 -15.50 -14.85 -8.67
N ARG A 379 -14.94 -15.47 -7.63
CA ARG A 379 -14.14 -16.68 -7.76
C ARG A 379 -15.01 -17.85 -8.26
N VAL A 380 -14.70 -18.35 -9.44
CA VAL A 380 -15.43 -19.45 -10.10
C VAL A 380 -14.65 -20.77 -10.09
N LEU A 381 -13.35 -20.72 -9.81
CA LEU A 381 -12.52 -21.91 -9.75
C LEU A 381 -11.36 -21.69 -8.77
N HIS A 382 -11.15 -22.66 -7.90
CA HIS A 382 -9.94 -22.82 -7.09
C HIS A 382 -9.45 -24.25 -7.24
N ARG A 383 -8.18 -24.44 -7.59
CA ARG A 383 -7.60 -25.76 -7.76
C ARG A 383 -6.17 -25.80 -7.27
N THR A 384 -5.85 -26.82 -6.49
CA THR A 384 -4.47 -27.15 -6.06
C THR A 384 -4.04 -28.47 -6.66
N GLY A 385 -2.73 -28.66 -6.88
CA GLY A 385 -2.19 -29.90 -7.41
C GLY A 385 -0.68 -29.85 -7.59
N ARG A 386 -0.04 -30.97 -7.80
CA ARG A 386 1.42 -31.05 -7.93
C ARG A 386 1.96 -30.43 -9.24
N ARG A 387 1.13 -30.34 -10.29
CA ARG A 387 1.47 -29.78 -11.59
C ARG A 387 0.19 -29.41 -12.34
N LEU A 388 -0.20 -28.14 -12.27
CA LEU A 388 -1.36 -27.63 -12.99
C LEU A 388 -0.87 -27.00 -14.30
N SER A 389 -1.38 -27.50 -15.43
CA SER A 389 -0.99 -26.98 -16.75
C SER A 389 -2.18 -26.40 -17.52
N LYS A 390 -3.41 -26.69 -17.11
CA LYS A 390 -4.63 -26.25 -17.81
C LYS A 390 -5.79 -26.08 -16.84
N VAL A 391 -6.62 -25.05 -17.10
CA VAL A 391 -7.91 -24.85 -16.43
C VAL A 391 -9.03 -24.62 -17.44
N ARG A 392 -10.25 -25.00 -17.06
CA ARG A 392 -11.46 -24.74 -17.84
C ARG A 392 -12.42 -23.92 -17.02
N VAL A 393 -13.00 -22.89 -17.64
CA VAL A 393 -13.92 -21.95 -16.99
C VAL A 393 -15.14 -21.75 -17.89
N SER A 394 -16.31 -21.89 -17.31
CA SER A 394 -17.57 -21.60 -18.03
C SER A 394 -17.92 -20.11 -17.91
N ALA A 395 -17.80 -19.34 -18.98
CA ALA A 395 -18.26 -17.97 -19.05
C ALA A 395 -19.66 -17.93 -19.63
N ARG A 396 -20.65 -17.46 -18.85
CA ARG A 396 -22.05 -17.37 -19.26
C ARG A 396 -22.47 -15.98 -19.75
N ALA A 397 -21.65 -14.96 -19.52
CA ALA A 397 -21.95 -13.59 -19.92
C ALA A 397 -21.36 -13.25 -21.30
N PRO A 398 -22.05 -12.42 -22.12
CA PRO A 398 -21.54 -12.00 -23.42
C PRO A 398 -20.29 -11.13 -23.35
N ASN A 399 -20.03 -10.48 -22.22
CA ASN A 399 -18.80 -9.75 -21.91
C ASN A 399 -18.40 -10.10 -20.48
N ALA A 400 -17.22 -10.65 -20.28
CA ALA A 400 -16.74 -11.02 -18.96
C ALA A 400 -15.29 -10.60 -18.79
N THR A 401 -14.95 -10.17 -17.60
CA THR A 401 -13.55 -9.98 -17.16
C THR A 401 -13.12 -11.25 -16.44
N ILE A 402 -12.11 -11.94 -16.98
CA ILE A 402 -11.58 -13.17 -16.41
C ILE A 402 -10.20 -12.86 -15.85
N ARG A 403 -10.03 -13.05 -14.54
CA ARG A 403 -8.75 -12.95 -13.84
C ARG A 403 -8.30 -14.34 -13.43
N ILE A 404 -7.08 -14.72 -13.81
CA ILE A 404 -6.47 -16.00 -13.47
C ILE A 404 -5.26 -15.71 -12.59
N VAL A 405 -5.23 -16.31 -11.43
CA VAL A 405 -4.13 -16.22 -10.49
C VAL A 405 -3.49 -17.60 -10.38
N THR A 406 -2.17 -17.68 -10.58
CA THR A 406 -1.41 -18.92 -10.45
C THR A 406 -0.33 -18.76 -9.40
N VAL A 407 -0.05 -19.83 -8.65
CA VAL A 407 1.07 -19.91 -7.72
C VAL A 407 1.92 -21.10 -8.10
N SER A 408 3.22 -20.89 -8.18
CA SER A 408 4.20 -21.92 -8.47
C SER A 408 4.63 -22.68 -7.21
N ARG A 409 5.38 -23.77 -7.40
CA ARG A 409 5.97 -24.56 -6.31
C ARG A 409 6.88 -23.73 -5.40
N HIS A 410 7.57 -22.72 -5.95
CA HIS A 410 8.47 -21.83 -5.22
C HIS A 410 7.78 -20.57 -4.67
N GLY A 411 6.43 -20.53 -4.71
CA GLY A 411 5.66 -19.41 -4.19
C GLY A 411 5.45 -18.25 -5.17
N THR A 412 6.06 -18.31 -6.37
CA THR A 412 5.88 -17.25 -7.38
C THR A 412 4.42 -17.15 -7.79
N ARG A 413 3.82 -15.99 -7.58
CA ARG A 413 2.45 -15.68 -7.96
C ARG A 413 2.43 -14.95 -9.29
N ARG A 414 1.48 -15.31 -10.17
CA ARG A 414 1.23 -14.64 -11.44
C ARG A 414 -0.24 -14.38 -11.60
N THR A 415 -0.60 -13.16 -12.00
CA THR A 415 -1.97 -12.77 -12.27
C THR A 415 -2.12 -12.38 -13.74
N SER A 416 -3.13 -12.91 -14.41
CA SER A 416 -3.46 -12.58 -15.79
C SER A 416 -4.94 -12.18 -15.85
N THR A 417 -5.24 -10.97 -16.36
CA THR A 417 -6.61 -10.46 -16.50
C THR A 417 -6.95 -10.32 -17.99
N ARG A 418 -8.13 -10.81 -18.38
CA ARG A 418 -8.61 -10.76 -19.77
C ARG A 418 -10.06 -10.31 -19.85
N ARG A 419 -10.35 -9.39 -20.75
CA ARG A 419 -11.73 -9.07 -21.13
C ARG A 419 -12.12 -9.94 -22.32
N VAL A 420 -13.19 -10.70 -22.17
CA VAL A 420 -13.74 -11.56 -23.21
C VAL A 420 -15.00 -10.91 -23.76
N LYS A 421 -15.01 -10.62 -25.07
CA LYS A 421 -16.21 -10.13 -25.77
C LYS A 421 -17.00 -11.32 -26.29
N GLY A 422 -18.29 -11.39 -25.97
CA GLY A 422 -19.19 -12.43 -26.49
C GLY A 422 -19.58 -12.20 -27.94
N CYS A 423 -19.68 -13.29 -28.73
CA CYS A 423 -20.20 -13.26 -30.07
C CYS A 423 -21.73 -13.34 -30.10
N ARG A 424 -22.37 -12.57 -30.92
CA ARG A 424 -23.85 -12.61 -31.10
C ARG A 424 -24.39 -13.87 -31.79
N LYS A 425 -23.57 -14.68 -32.44
CA LYS A 425 -23.81 -16.06 -32.94
C LYS A 425 -22.50 -16.60 -33.52
N GLY A 426 -22.00 -17.76 -33.10
CA GLY A 426 -20.84 -18.40 -33.70
C GLY A 426 -20.27 -19.52 -32.83
N ARG A 427 -19.60 -20.49 -33.46
CA ARG A 427 -18.97 -21.66 -32.82
C ARG A 427 -17.90 -21.28 -31.78
N PRO A 428 -17.76 -22.03 -30.70
CA PRO A 428 -16.73 -21.78 -29.70
C PRO A 428 -15.33 -21.95 -30.31
N LYS A 429 -14.48 -20.91 -30.17
CA LYS A 429 -13.05 -21.01 -30.47
C LYS A 429 -12.27 -21.31 -29.20
N THR A 430 -11.37 -22.27 -29.29
CA THR A 430 -10.40 -22.56 -28.22
C THR A 430 -9.32 -21.48 -28.24
N LEU A 431 -9.22 -20.70 -27.16
CA LEU A 431 -8.11 -19.78 -26.99
C LEU A 431 -6.89 -20.56 -26.49
N VAL A 432 -5.86 -20.62 -27.30
CA VAL A 432 -4.54 -21.15 -26.93
C VAL A 432 -3.66 -19.97 -26.58
N GLU A 433 -3.13 -19.97 -25.40
CA GLU A 433 -2.12 -19.00 -24.98
C GLU A 433 -0.73 -19.45 -25.45
N HIS A 434 -0.04 -18.55 -26.14
CA HIS A 434 1.42 -18.60 -26.26
C HIS A 434 2.03 -17.53 -25.35
N PRO A 435 3.26 -17.77 -24.86
CA PRO A 435 3.93 -17.06 -23.80
C PRO A 435 4.16 -15.59 -24.05
#